data_0c88715c96688fd71ae33bb380a56ea0
#
_entry.id   0c88715c96688fd71ae33bb380a56ea0
#
_cell.length_a   1.000
_cell.length_b   1.000
_cell.length_c   1.000
_cell.angle_alpha   90.00
_cell.angle_beta   90.00
_cell.angle_gamma   90.00
#
_symmetry.space_group_name_H-M   'P 1'
#
loop_
_entity.id
_entity.type
_entity.pdbx_description
1 polymer ?
#
loop_
_entity_poly.entity_id
_entity_poly.type
_entity_poly.pdbx_seq_one_letter_code
_entity_poly.pdbx_strand_id
1 'polypeptide(L)' 'MNMNRQELQQELINNVIDGMDFKTMWQVLYDFMDESYDKFSDEELMEEVNEFYPELLEEN' A
#
# COMPACT_ATOMS: atom_id res chain seq x y z
N MET A 1 0.28 -9.78 -30.92
CA MET A 1 0.81 -9.88 -29.58
C MET A 1 0.04 -10.92 -28.79
N ASN A 2 0.77 -11.81 -28.16
CA ASN A 2 0.16 -12.97 -27.51
C ASN A 2 0.12 -12.86 -25.98
N MET A 3 0.04 -11.64 -25.48
CA MET A 3 -0.08 -11.43 -24.06
C MET A 3 -1.52 -11.61 -23.62
N ASN A 4 -1.74 -12.35 -22.55
CA ASN A 4 -3.04 -12.37 -21.91
C ASN A 4 -3.20 -11.11 -21.05
N ARG A 5 -4.41 -10.90 -20.54
CA ARG A 5 -4.70 -9.70 -19.74
C ARG A 5 -3.80 -9.57 -18.51
N GLN A 6 -3.54 -10.68 -17.85
CA GLN A 6 -2.72 -10.66 -16.63
C GLN A 6 -1.28 -10.25 -16.91
N GLU A 7 -0.69 -10.77 -17.97
CA GLU A 7 0.66 -10.40 -18.37
C GLU A 7 0.74 -8.94 -18.75
N LEU A 8 -0.22 -8.46 -19.52
CA LEU A 8 -0.28 -7.07 -19.93
C LEU A 8 -0.40 -6.16 -18.70
N GLN A 9 -1.23 -6.54 -17.75
CA GLN A 9 -1.42 -5.78 -16.52
C GLN A 9 -0.13 -5.71 -15.70
N GLN A 10 0.59 -6.81 -15.59
CA GLN A 10 1.86 -6.84 -14.88
C GLN A 10 2.89 -5.94 -15.51
N GLU A 11 2.98 -5.96 -16.83
CA GLU A 11 3.92 -5.10 -17.55
C GLU A 11 3.56 -3.63 -17.41
N LEU A 12 2.27 -3.33 -17.46
CA LEU A 12 1.81 -1.96 -17.24
C LEU A 12 2.21 -1.47 -15.85
N ILE A 13 1.97 -2.28 -14.83
CA ILE A 13 2.33 -1.93 -13.46
C ILE A 13 3.82 -1.70 -13.32
N ASN A 14 4.63 -2.59 -13.88
CA ASN A 14 6.08 -2.45 -13.82
C ASN A 14 6.55 -1.17 -14.50
N ASN A 15 5.98 -0.86 -15.65
CA ASN A 15 6.34 0.36 -16.37
C ASN A 15 5.92 1.62 -15.63
N VAL A 16 4.75 1.59 -15.00
CA VAL A 16 4.28 2.72 -14.19
C VAL A 16 5.23 2.95 -13.02
N ILE A 17 5.60 1.89 -12.32
CA ILE A 17 6.50 1.98 -11.16
C ILE A 17 7.88 2.46 -11.59
N ASP A 18 8.40 1.93 -12.70
CA ASP A 18 9.72 2.33 -13.20
C ASP A 18 9.80 3.81 -13.55
N GLY A 19 8.67 4.40 -13.93
CA GLY A 19 8.61 5.82 -14.25
C GLY A 19 8.46 6.75 -13.07
N MET A 20 8.31 6.19 -11.87
CA MET A 20 8.09 7.00 -10.67
C MET A 20 9.41 7.31 -9.96
N ASP A 21 9.53 8.53 -9.43
CA ASP A 21 10.58 8.82 -8.48
C ASP A 21 10.19 8.32 -7.08
N PHE A 22 11.11 8.38 -6.14
CA PHE A 22 10.88 7.88 -4.80
C PHE A 22 9.69 8.56 -4.11
N LYS A 23 9.61 9.87 -4.25
CA LYS A 23 8.54 10.66 -3.64
C LYS A 23 7.17 10.28 -4.18
N THR A 24 7.07 10.08 -5.48
CA THR A 24 5.84 9.68 -6.13
C THR A 24 5.43 8.27 -5.68
N MET A 25 6.39 7.34 -5.62
CA MET A 25 6.12 5.99 -5.11
C MET A 25 5.59 6.02 -3.69
N TRP A 26 6.20 6.83 -2.84
CA TRP A 26 5.78 6.97 -1.46
C TRP A 26 4.33 7.45 -1.39
N GLN A 27 4.00 8.46 -2.18
CA GLN A 27 2.65 9.02 -2.18
C GLN A 27 1.60 8.01 -2.65
N VAL A 28 1.91 7.29 -3.72
CA VAL A 28 0.99 6.28 -4.26
C VAL A 28 0.76 5.16 -3.25
N LEU A 29 1.83 4.68 -2.62
CA LEU A 29 1.72 3.65 -1.60
C LEU A 29 0.94 4.14 -0.39
N TYR A 30 1.21 5.36 0.03
CA TYR A 30 0.49 5.95 1.15
C TYR A 30 -1.01 5.99 0.88
N ASP A 31 -1.40 6.53 -0.27
CA ASP A 31 -2.80 6.66 -0.64
C ASP A 31 -3.49 5.29 -0.73
N PHE A 32 -2.80 4.31 -1.30
CA PHE A 32 -3.33 2.96 -1.42
C PHE A 32 -3.53 2.33 -0.05
N MET A 33 -2.55 2.44 0.81
CA MET A 33 -2.61 1.85 2.15
C MET A 33 -3.64 2.57 3.03
N ASP A 34 -3.69 3.89 2.93
CA ASP A 34 -4.68 4.68 3.67
C ASP A 34 -6.10 4.24 3.31
N GLU A 35 -6.37 4.10 2.02
CA GLU A 35 -7.66 3.63 1.54
C GLU A 35 -7.96 2.21 2.03
N SER A 36 -6.96 1.35 2.05
CA SER A 36 -7.11 -0.02 2.55
C SER A 36 -7.43 -0.04 4.03
N TYR A 37 -6.75 0.78 4.82
CA TYR A 37 -7.00 0.84 6.27
C TYR A 37 -8.31 1.52 6.61
N ASP A 38 -8.83 2.37 5.74
CA ASP A 38 -10.15 2.98 5.96
C ASP A 38 -11.27 1.94 6.05
N LYS A 39 -11.03 0.77 5.48
CA LYS A 39 -11.98 -0.35 5.53
C LYS A 39 -11.89 -1.16 6.82
N PHE A 40 -10.88 -0.91 7.61
CA PHE A 40 -10.70 -1.58 8.89
C PHE A 40 -11.60 -0.94 9.94
N SER A 41 -12.12 -1.75 10.85
CA SER A 41 -12.76 -1.21 12.04
C SER A 41 -11.69 -0.66 12.99
N ASP A 42 -12.11 0.14 13.95
CA ASP A 42 -11.17 0.67 14.96
C ASP A 42 -10.45 -0.46 15.70
N GLU A 43 -11.17 -1.54 15.99
CA GLU A 43 -10.58 -2.70 16.65
C GLU A 43 -9.55 -3.40 15.79
N GLU A 44 -9.86 -3.57 14.51
CA GLU A 44 -8.94 -4.21 13.57
C GLU A 44 -7.68 -3.38 13.40
N LEU A 45 -7.83 -2.08 13.28
CA LEU A 45 -6.69 -1.18 13.16
C LEU A 45 -5.82 -1.24 14.41
N MET A 46 -6.45 -1.22 15.57
CA MET A 46 -5.76 -1.29 16.85
C MET A 46 -5.00 -2.61 17.00
N GLU A 47 -5.60 -3.71 16.59
CA GLU A 47 -4.95 -5.02 16.61
C GLU A 47 -3.70 -5.04 15.74
N GLU A 48 -3.77 -4.46 14.55
CA GLU A 48 -2.64 -4.39 13.65
C GLU A 48 -1.50 -3.57 14.25
N VAL A 49 -1.84 -2.41 14.80
CA VAL A 49 -0.84 -1.56 15.46
C VAL A 49 -0.21 -2.30 16.64
N ASN A 50 -1.02 -2.96 17.43
CA ASN A 50 -0.55 -3.68 18.61
C ASN A 50 0.40 -4.84 18.26
N GLU A 51 0.13 -5.51 17.14
CA GLU A 51 0.92 -6.65 16.69
C GLU A 51 2.25 -6.22 16.07
N PHE A 52 2.23 -5.21 15.23
CA PHE A 52 3.40 -4.85 14.42
C PHE A 52 4.13 -3.61 14.90
N TYR A 53 3.44 -2.65 15.47
CA TYR A 53 4.02 -1.36 15.86
C TYR A 53 3.45 -0.90 17.20
N PRO A 54 3.60 -1.72 18.26
CA PRO A 54 2.98 -1.38 19.55
C PRO A 54 3.50 -0.07 20.14
N GLU A 55 4.68 0.36 19.74
CA GLU A 55 5.25 1.62 20.20
C GLU A 55 4.42 2.85 19.82
N LEU A 56 3.56 2.73 18.80
CA LEU A 56 2.67 3.83 18.43
C LEU A 56 1.59 4.08 19.46
N LEU A 57 1.30 3.09 20.31
CA LEU A 57 0.30 3.18 21.37
C LEU A 57 0.88 3.66 22.69
N GLU A 58 2.20 3.80 22.77
CA GLU A 58 2.86 4.31 23.97
C GLU A 58 2.80 5.83 23.97
N GLU A 59 2.41 6.39 25.10
CA GLU A 59 2.40 7.82 25.29
C GLU A 59 3.75 8.26 25.87
N ASN A 60 4.32 9.24 25.23
CA ASN A 60 5.59 9.85 25.71
C ASN A 60 5.33 11.17 26.39
#